data_05afd297803203b4ab6791be2d02e949
#
_entry.id   05afd297803203b4ab6791be2d02e949
#
_cell.length_a   1.000
_cell.length_b   1.000
_cell.length_c   1.000
_cell.angle_alpha   90.00
_cell.angle_beta   90.00
_cell.angle_gamma   90.00
#
_symmetry.space_group_name_H-M   'P 1'
#
loop_
_entity.id
_entity.type
_entity.pdbx_description
1 polymer ?
#
loop_
_entity_poly.entity_id
_entity_poly.type
_entity_poly.pdbx_seq_one_letter_code
_entity_poly.pdbx_strand_id
1 'polypeptide(L)'
;LVDPSRPGVNDQLPPETPIDIVVDHHSPRAPVEARFVDLRSDVGATSTLLADYLRRFDSLVEEAVATGLLFGISVDTREFRREVSVDDFEAAAYLLPHADLDILQRIEDPSMSADTLDTIGRAIANRQREGSVLLSCVGELSDRDALAQAADRLLDLQGINSTLVYGVKDGTIYASARARGTEIDLGEVLREAFGQIGSAGGHADMA
;
A
#
# COMPACT_ATOMS: atom_id res chain seq x y z
N LEU A 1 13.72 -14.78 -3.49
CA LEU A 1 12.53 -13.97 -3.24
C LEU A 1 12.79 -13.04 -2.07
N VAL A 2 12.34 -11.82 -2.21
CA VAL A 2 12.33 -10.81 -1.16
C VAL A 2 10.90 -10.31 -1.06
N ASP A 3 10.37 -10.23 0.16
CA ASP A 3 9.03 -9.80 0.51
C ASP A 3 7.92 -10.84 0.27
N PRO A 4 7.61 -11.39 -0.92
CA PRO A 4 6.74 -12.57 -0.97
C PRO A 4 7.50 -13.84 -0.59
N SER A 5 6.98 -14.59 0.34
CA SER A 5 7.64 -15.81 0.84
C SER A 5 7.56 -17.01 -0.10
N ARG A 6 6.83 -16.92 -1.21
CA ARG A 6 6.70 -17.97 -2.24
C ARG A 6 6.31 -17.41 -3.61
N PRO A 7 6.69 -18.11 -4.73
CA PRO A 7 6.30 -17.71 -6.08
C PRO A 7 4.79 -17.66 -6.28
N GLY A 8 4.32 -16.75 -7.13
CA GLY A 8 2.91 -16.57 -7.48
C GLY A 8 2.06 -15.86 -6.44
N VAL A 9 2.71 -15.29 -5.39
CA VAL A 9 2.04 -14.44 -4.41
C VAL A 9 2.62 -13.05 -4.52
N ASN A 10 1.97 -12.07 -5.03
CA ASN A 10 2.48 -10.69 -5.26
C ASN A 10 3.69 -10.58 -6.22
N ASP A 11 3.97 -11.62 -6.99
CA ASP A 11 5.00 -11.63 -8.03
C ASP A 11 4.47 -12.30 -9.31
N GLN A 12 5.22 -12.23 -10.39
CA GLN A 12 4.85 -12.82 -11.68
C GLN A 12 5.53 -14.17 -11.95
N LEU A 13 6.18 -14.77 -10.94
CA LEU A 13 6.86 -16.04 -11.09
C LEU A 13 5.86 -17.21 -11.11
N PRO A 14 6.08 -18.21 -11.98
CA PRO A 14 5.32 -19.44 -11.90
C PRO A 14 5.42 -20.10 -10.52
N PRO A 15 4.33 -20.68 -9.98
CA PRO A 15 4.33 -21.28 -8.64
C PRO A 15 5.38 -22.37 -8.40
N GLU A 16 5.83 -23.03 -9.48
CA GLU A 16 6.86 -24.10 -9.46
C GLU A 16 8.29 -23.58 -9.59
N THR A 17 8.51 -22.25 -9.65
CA THR A 17 9.86 -21.68 -9.77
C THR A 17 10.71 -22.04 -8.55
N PRO A 18 11.86 -22.74 -8.72
CA PRO A 18 12.73 -23.08 -7.61
C PRO A 18 13.35 -21.82 -7.01
N ILE A 19 13.33 -21.72 -5.67
CA ILE A 19 13.84 -20.58 -4.93
C ILE A 19 15.02 -21.01 -4.07
N ASP A 20 16.13 -20.30 -4.17
CA ASP A 20 17.31 -20.52 -3.35
C ASP A 20 17.30 -19.73 -2.04
N ILE A 21 16.79 -18.51 -2.08
CA ILE A 21 16.80 -17.56 -0.96
C ILE A 21 15.42 -16.93 -0.78
N VAL A 22 14.95 -16.92 0.45
CA VAL A 22 13.74 -16.19 0.86
C VAL A 22 14.07 -15.29 2.05
N VAL A 23 13.72 -14.01 1.93
CA VAL A 23 13.76 -13.01 3.01
C VAL A 23 12.42 -12.31 3.03
N ASP A 24 11.70 -12.40 4.15
CA ASP A 24 10.34 -11.85 4.25
C ASP A 24 9.98 -11.52 5.71
N HIS A 25 9.13 -10.52 5.89
CA HIS A 25 8.60 -10.14 7.21
C HIS A 25 7.19 -10.70 7.45
N HIS A 26 6.53 -11.24 6.43
CA HIS A 26 5.21 -11.81 6.58
C HIS A 26 5.25 -13.17 7.30
N SER A 27 4.18 -13.48 8.04
CA SER A 27 3.99 -14.83 8.59
C SER A 27 3.61 -15.80 7.46
N PRO A 28 4.39 -16.84 7.22
CA PRO A 28 4.10 -17.75 6.11
C PRO A 28 2.83 -18.57 6.39
N ARG A 29 1.94 -18.64 5.39
CA ARG A 29 0.71 -19.49 5.48
C ARG A 29 0.98 -20.97 5.21
N ALA A 30 2.16 -21.34 4.74
CA ALA A 30 2.59 -22.68 4.43
C ALA A 30 4.12 -22.79 4.60
N PRO A 31 4.70 -24.00 4.77
CA PRO A 31 6.14 -24.18 4.79
C PRO A 31 6.82 -23.56 3.56
N VAL A 32 7.94 -22.88 3.78
CA VAL A 32 8.76 -22.28 2.73
C VAL A 32 9.97 -23.16 2.50
N GLU A 33 10.15 -23.64 1.27
CA GLU A 33 11.28 -24.48 0.86
C GLU A 33 12.29 -23.63 0.07
N ALA A 34 13.45 -23.36 0.67
CA ALA A 34 14.59 -22.69 0.03
C ALA A 34 15.88 -23.11 0.74
N ARG A 35 17.05 -22.86 0.10
CA ARG A 35 18.35 -23.14 0.70
C ARG A 35 18.69 -22.20 1.87
N PHE A 36 18.19 -20.99 1.79
CA PHE A 36 18.28 -19.99 2.87
C PHE A 36 16.90 -19.35 3.07
N VAL A 37 16.45 -19.33 4.32
CA VAL A 37 15.14 -18.76 4.68
C VAL A 37 15.33 -17.87 5.91
N ASP A 38 15.02 -16.59 5.79
CA ASP A 38 14.94 -15.64 6.90
C ASP A 38 13.54 -15.01 6.90
N LEU A 39 12.70 -15.46 7.83
CA LEU A 39 11.33 -15.01 8.03
C LEU A 39 11.22 -14.40 9.42
N ARG A 40 10.97 -13.09 9.51
CA ARG A 40 10.87 -12.37 10.79
C ARG A 40 9.58 -11.56 10.82
N SER A 41 8.53 -12.15 11.35
CA SER A 41 7.23 -11.49 11.48
C SER A 41 7.12 -10.52 12.67
N ASP A 42 8.21 -10.31 13.38
CA ASP A 42 8.34 -9.38 14.51
C ASP A 42 8.89 -8.00 14.09
N VAL A 43 9.19 -7.80 12.81
CA VAL A 43 9.57 -6.52 12.23
C VAL A 43 8.51 -6.02 11.26
N GLY A 44 8.44 -4.70 11.05
CA GLY A 44 7.40 -4.06 10.26
C GLY A 44 7.64 -4.09 8.75
N ALA A 45 8.88 -4.38 8.30
CA ALA A 45 9.22 -4.35 6.88
C ALA A 45 10.35 -5.34 6.53
N THR A 46 10.30 -5.93 5.35
CA THR A 46 11.42 -6.71 4.81
C THR A 46 12.66 -5.82 4.58
N SER A 47 12.48 -4.55 4.29
CA SER A 47 13.55 -3.56 4.18
C SER A 47 14.38 -3.42 5.47
N THR A 48 13.77 -3.65 6.64
CA THR A 48 14.45 -3.70 7.94
C THR A 48 15.46 -4.84 8.00
N LEU A 49 15.08 -6.04 7.51
CA LEU A 49 15.98 -7.19 7.45
C LEU A 49 17.17 -6.91 6.54
N LEU A 50 16.92 -6.31 5.37
CA LEU A 50 17.96 -5.98 4.42
C LEU A 50 18.93 -4.91 4.97
N ALA A 51 18.42 -3.92 5.67
CA ALA A 51 19.25 -2.92 6.38
C ALA A 51 20.12 -3.57 7.47
N ASP A 52 19.56 -4.53 8.23
CA ASP A 52 20.30 -5.29 9.23
C ASP A 52 21.45 -6.10 8.60
N TYR A 53 21.23 -6.70 7.42
CA TYR A 53 22.31 -7.36 6.67
C TYR A 53 23.40 -6.38 6.24
N LEU A 54 23.05 -5.23 5.66
CA LEU A 54 24.03 -4.23 5.26
C LEU A 54 24.88 -3.78 6.45
N ARG A 55 24.26 -3.54 7.60
CA ARG A 55 24.94 -3.16 8.85
C ARG A 55 25.86 -4.27 9.36
N ARG A 56 25.40 -5.52 9.42
CA ARG A 56 26.17 -6.66 9.95
C ARG A 56 27.36 -7.05 9.08
N PHE A 57 27.23 -6.90 7.77
CA PHE A 57 28.30 -7.21 6.83
C PHE A 57 29.22 -6.01 6.57
N ASP A 58 29.03 -4.89 7.27
CA ASP A 58 29.78 -3.64 7.05
C ASP A 58 29.84 -3.25 5.56
N SER A 59 28.70 -3.45 4.89
CA SER A 59 28.61 -3.22 3.46
C SER A 59 28.48 -1.73 3.15
N LEU A 60 29.12 -1.30 2.04
CA LEU A 60 28.89 0.05 1.53
C LEU A 60 27.40 0.22 1.20
N VAL A 61 26.78 1.23 1.77
CA VAL A 61 25.38 1.57 1.49
C VAL A 61 25.35 2.65 0.43
N GLU A 62 24.92 2.29 -0.77
CA GLU A 62 24.68 3.26 -1.84
C GLU A 62 23.45 4.11 -1.54
N GLU A 63 23.49 5.41 -1.90
CA GLU A 63 22.42 6.37 -1.65
C GLU A 63 21.06 5.89 -2.16
N ALA A 64 21.00 5.35 -3.38
CA ALA A 64 19.75 4.84 -3.96
C ALA A 64 19.21 3.62 -3.18
N VAL A 65 20.10 2.76 -2.67
CA VAL A 65 19.72 1.59 -1.86
C VAL A 65 19.20 2.05 -0.51
N ALA A 66 19.90 2.99 0.16
CA ALA A 66 19.46 3.55 1.43
C ALA A 66 18.08 4.22 1.31
N THR A 67 17.89 5.04 0.27
CA THR A 67 16.63 5.72 -0.02
C THR A 67 15.49 4.73 -0.25
N GLY A 68 15.73 3.70 -1.09
CA GLY A 68 14.73 2.68 -1.39
C GLY A 68 14.35 1.83 -0.18
N LEU A 69 15.32 1.43 0.65
CA LEU A 69 15.04 0.67 1.88
C LEU A 69 14.31 1.52 2.92
N LEU A 70 14.70 2.78 3.08
CA LEU A 70 14.01 3.70 3.99
C LEU A 70 12.57 3.94 3.56
N PHE A 71 12.33 4.10 2.24
CA PHE A 71 10.98 4.16 1.67
C PHE A 71 10.17 2.89 1.97
N GLY A 72 10.75 1.69 1.78
CA GLY A 72 10.09 0.43 2.07
C GLY A 72 9.67 0.30 3.54
N ILE A 73 10.54 0.71 4.49
CA ILE A 73 10.18 0.75 5.91
C ILE A 73 9.00 1.71 6.14
N SER A 74 9.06 2.91 5.56
CA SER A 74 8.00 3.93 5.69
C SER A 74 6.64 3.40 5.19
N VAL A 75 6.60 2.76 4.02
CA VAL A 75 5.38 2.25 3.40
C VAL A 75 4.77 1.11 4.22
N ASP A 76 5.54 0.07 4.55
CA ASP A 76 5.04 -1.11 5.24
C ASP A 76 4.56 -0.79 6.65
N THR A 77 5.27 0.12 7.34
CA THR A 77 4.91 0.56 8.69
C THR A 77 3.89 1.71 8.71
N ARG A 78 3.43 2.17 7.55
CA ARG A 78 2.59 3.38 7.41
C ARG A 78 3.19 4.57 8.17
N GLU A 79 4.40 4.97 7.83
CA GLU A 79 5.14 6.04 8.50
C GLU A 79 5.32 5.77 10.01
N PHE A 80 5.72 4.55 10.37
CA PHE A 80 5.93 4.09 11.75
C PHE A 80 4.67 4.14 12.63
N ARG A 81 3.48 3.92 12.03
CA ARG A 81 2.19 3.94 12.75
C ARG A 81 1.52 2.57 12.84
N ARG A 82 2.02 1.55 12.13
CA ARG A 82 1.45 0.21 12.10
C ARG A 82 2.52 -0.87 12.15
N GLU A 83 2.32 -1.88 13.02
CA GLU A 83 3.14 -3.09 13.09
C GLU A 83 4.66 -2.81 13.19
N VAL A 84 5.03 -1.73 13.87
CA VAL A 84 6.39 -1.24 13.97
C VAL A 84 7.13 -1.88 15.14
N SER A 85 8.40 -2.23 14.95
CA SER A 85 9.32 -2.72 15.96
C SER A 85 10.43 -1.71 16.27
N VAL A 86 11.22 -1.99 17.29
CA VAL A 86 12.44 -1.22 17.60
C VAL A 86 13.46 -1.35 16.46
N ASP A 87 13.54 -2.53 15.85
CA ASP A 87 14.49 -2.81 14.77
C ASP A 87 14.19 -1.95 13.52
N ASP A 88 12.91 -1.61 13.26
CA ASP A 88 12.53 -0.71 12.16
C ASP A 88 13.07 0.71 12.39
N PHE A 89 13.01 1.21 13.63
CA PHE A 89 13.60 2.51 13.96
C PHE A 89 15.14 2.48 13.90
N GLU A 90 15.77 1.40 14.35
CA GLU A 90 17.23 1.25 14.26
C GLU A 90 17.70 1.16 12.81
N ALA A 91 16.98 0.42 11.97
CA ALA A 91 17.23 0.32 10.54
C ALA A 91 17.08 1.67 9.85
N ALA A 92 16.00 2.40 10.14
CA ALA A 92 15.78 3.73 9.60
C ALA A 92 16.88 4.72 10.03
N ALA A 93 17.27 4.71 11.31
CA ALA A 93 18.37 5.54 11.82
C ALA A 93 19.72 5.21 11.16
N TYR A 94 19.97 3.94 10.83
CA TYR A 94 21.17 3.50 10.11
C TYR A 94 21.17 3.98 8.64
N LEU A 95 20.02 3.88 7.97
CA LEU A 95 19.88 4.25 6.55
C LEU A 95 19.88 5.76 6.32
N LEU A 96 19.28 6.52 7.25
CA LEU A 96 19.04 7.96 7.12
C LEU A 96 20.27 8.80 6.70
N PRO A 97 21.49 8.59 7.26
CA PRO A 97 22.66 9.35 6.86
C PRO A 97 23.14 9.09 5.42
N HIS A 98 22.66 8.02 4.78
CA HIS A 98 23.05 7.58 3.45
C HIS A 98 21.96 7.86 2.40
N ALA A 99 20.74 8.17 2.82
CA ALA A 99 19.59 8.35 1.95
C ALA A 99 19.50 9.76 1.36
N ASP A 100 18.99 9.87 0.14
CA ASP A 100 18.54 11.13 -0.47
C ASP A 100 17.11 11.46 -0.01
N LEU A 101 17.00 12.37 0.94
CA LEU A 101 15.71 12.76 1.50
C LEU A 101 14.84 13.57 0.53
N ASP A 102 15.44 14.26 -0.44
CA ASP A 102 14.68 14.98 -1.47
C ASP A 102 14.01 14.00 -2.45
N ILE A 103 14.71 12.90 -2.77
CA ILE A 103 14.12 11.80 -3.55
C ILE A 103 13.04 11.10 -2.73
N LEU A 104 13.31 10.78 -1.47
CA LEU A 104 12.35 10.14 -0.57
C LEU A 104 11.06 10.95 -0.50
N GLN A 105 11.14 12.25 -0.23
CA GLN A 105 9.98 13.14 -0.19
C GLN A 105 9.20 13.15 -1.50
N ARG A 106 9.87 13.18 -2.65
CA ARG A 106 9.20 13.15 -3.96
C ARG A 106 8.48 11.85 -4.27
N ILE A 107 8.95 10.73 -3.70
CA ILE A 107 8.31 9.43 -3.84
C ILE A 107 7.12 9.32 -2.89
N GLU A 108 7.27 9.77 -1.64
CA GLU A 108 6.21 9.73 -0.61
C GLU A 108 5.08 10.72 -0.87
N ASP A 109 5.40 11.90 -1.40
CA ASP A 109 4.43 12.96 -1.71
C ASP A 109 4.62 13.44 -3.16
N PRO A 110 4.23 12.59 -4.14
CA PRO A 110 4.32 12.97 -5.53
C PRO A 110 3.39 14.13 -5.86
N SER A 111 3.89 15.06 -6.69
CA SER A 111 3.08 16.20 -7.12
C SER A 111 1.80 15.73 -7.81
N MET A 112 0.68 16.28 -7.35
CA MET A 112 -0.65 15.97 -7.88
C MET A 112 -0.89 16.72 -9.19
N SER A 113 -1.50 16.05 -10.18
CA SER A 113 -1.94 16.72 -11.39
C SER A 113 -3.15 17.64 -11.14
N ALA A 114 -3.34 18.66 -11.98
CA ALA A 114 -4.51 19.51 -11.91
C ALA A 114 -5.83 18.71 -12.03
N ASP A 115 -5.87 17.72 -12.92
CA ASP A 115 -7.03 16.84 -13.11
C ASP A 115 -7.34 16.00 -11.86
N THR A 116 -6.33 15.53 -11.17
CA THR A 116 -6.49 14.81 -9.90
C THR A 116 -7.04 15.75 -8.83
N LEU A 117 -6.48 16.95 -8.71
CA LEU A 117 -6.97 17.97 -7.77
C LEU A 117 -8.43 18.34 -8.03
N ASP A 118 -8.81 18.55 -9.30
CA ASP A 118 -10.18 18.83 -9.72
C ASP A 118 -11.13 17.65 -9.42
N THR A 119 -10.65 16.42 -9.58
CA THR A 119 -11.40 15.20 -9.23
C THR A 119 -11.67 15.13 -7.73
N ILE A 120 -10.67 15.40 -6.90
CA ILE A 120 -10.83 15.51 -5.44
C ILE A 120 -11.82 16.63 -5.10
N GLY A 121 -11.69 17.78 -5.75
CA GLY A 121 -12.62 18.91 -5.58
C GLY A 121 -14.07 18.52 -5.86
N ARG A 122 -14.32 17.81 -6.98
CA ARG A 122 -15.66 17.28 -7.32
C ARG A 122 -16.13 16.25 -6.30
N ALA A 123 -15.24 15.35 -5.84
CA ALA A 123 -15.59 14.37 -4.82
C ALA A 123 -16.04 15.03 -3.52
N ILE A 124 -15.34 16.08 -3.09
CA ILE A 124 -15.71 16.86 -1.91
C ILE A 124 -17.04 17.58 -2.11
N ALA A 125 -17.27 18.21 -3.28
CA ALA A 125 -18.48 18.97 -3.56
C ALA A 125 -19.73 18.08 -3.64
N ASN A 126 -19.59 16.90 -4.25
CA ASN A 126 -20.71 15.99 -4.55
C ASN A 126 -20.93 14.92 -3.46
N ARG A 127 -20.19 14.98 -2.35
CA ARG A 127 -20.28 13.97 -1.29
C ARG A 127 -21.67 13.90 -0.68
N GLN A 128 -22.15 12.70 -0.50
CA GLN A 128 -23.39 12.38 0.21
C GLN A 128 -23.01 11.56 1.44
N ARG A 129 -23.60 11.90 2.58
CA ARG A 129 -23.32 11.22 3.85
C ARG A 129 -24.50 10.37 4.28
N GLU A 130 -24.21 9.10 4.54
CA GLU A 130 -25.13 8.13 5.11
C GLU A 130 -24.52 7.56 6.40
N GLY A 131 -24.85 8.15 7.55
CA GLY A 131 -24.25 7.78 8.84
C GLY A 131 -22.76 8.06 8.89
N SER A 132 -21.93 7.00 8.91
CA SER A 132 -20.47 7.04 8.86
C SER A 132 -19.89 6.74 7.48
N VAL A 133 -20.72 6.62 6.45
CA VAL A 133 -20.31 6.35 5.07
C VAL A 133 -20.43 7.62 4.23
N LEU A 134 -19.43 7.88 3.36
CA LEU A 134 -19.51 8.89 2.32
C LEU A 134 -19.55 8.23 0.93
N LEU A 135 -20.49 8.68 0.13
CA LEU A 135 -20.61 8.34 -1.29
C LEU A 135 -20.33 9.59 -2.13
N SER A 136 -19.62 9.46 -3.24
CA SER A 136 -19.44 10.58 -4.15
C SER A 136 -19.30 10.15 -5.59
N CYS A 137 -20.06 10.82 -6.49
CA CYS A 137 -19.91 10.72 -7.94
C CYS A 137 -19.10 11.91 -8.46
N VAL A 138 -18.00 11.64 -9.13
CA VAL A 138 -17.12 12.68 -9.70
C VAL A 138 -17.38 12.96 -11.19
N GLY A 139 -18.31 12.23 -11.81
CA GLY A 139 -18.61 12.38 -13.25
C GLY A 139 -17.53 11.79 -14.14
N GLU A 140 -17.20 12.47 -15.23
CA GLU A 140 -16.17 12.02 -16.16
C GLU A 140 -14.76 12.10 -15.55
N LEU A 141 -13.94 11.08 -15.86
CA LEU A 141 -12.58 10.90 -15.38
C LEU A 141 -11.57 10.93 -16.53
N SER A 142 -10.49 11.64 -16.37
CA SER A 142 -9.27 11.51 -17.18
C SER A 142 -8.36 10.39 -16.65
N ASP A 143 -8.27 10.27 -15.34
CA ASP A 143 -7.44 9.28 -14.65
C ASP A 143 -8.24 8.57 -13.54
N ARG A 144 -8.28 7.22 -13.58
CA ARG A 144 -8.95 6.41 -12.55
C ARG A 144 -8.26 6.43 -11.19
N ASP A 145 -6.93 6.64 -11.18
CA ASP A 145 -6.13 6.61 -9.94
C ASP A 145 -6.47 7.81 -9.04
N ALA A 146 -7.05 8.88 -9.61
CA ALA A 146 -7.59 10.00 -8.87
C ALA A 146 -8.77 9.62 -7.94
N LEU A 147 -9.50 8.52 -8.25
CA LEU A 147 -10.60 8.04 -7.39
C LEU A 147 -10.08 7.54 -6.04
N ALA A 148 -8.96 6.81 -6.05
CA ALA A 148 -8.32 6.30 -4.84
C ALA A 148 -7.91 7.45 -3.93
N GLN A 149 -7.23 8.47 -4.48
CA GLN A 149 -6.82 9.66 -3.74
C GLN A 149 -8.01 10.46 -3.21
N ALA A 150 -9.09 10.57 -3.99
CA ALA A 150 -10.31 11.24 -3.54
C ALA A 150 -10.99 10.46 -2.40
N ALA A 151 -11.04 9.13 -2.47
CA ALA A 151 -11.61 8.29 -1.42
C ALA A 151 -10.82 8.40 -0.11
N ASP A 152 -9.48 8.42 -0.19
CA ASP A 152 -8.60 8.61 0.97
C ASP A 152 -8.85 9.97 1.63
N ARG A 153 -8.97 11.06 0.84
CA ARG A 153 -9.26 12.41 1.38
C ARG A 153 -10.62 12.53 2.02
N LEU A 154 -11.64 11.87 1.47
CA LEU A 154 -12.97 11.85 2.08
C LEU A 154 -13.00 11.03 3.39
N LEU A 155 -12.17 10.00 3.50
CA LEU A 155 -12.05 9.18 4.70
C LEU A 155 -11.47 9.96 5.90
N ASP A 156 -10.72 11.05 5.65
CA ASP A 156 -10.16 11.90 6.70
C ASP A 156 -11.22 12.77 7.41
N LEU A 157 -12.45 12.80 6.90
CA LEU A 157 -13.52 13.57 7.53
C LEU A 157 -13.94 12.94 8.87
N GLN A 158 -14.02 13.77 9.90
CA GLN A 158 -14.42 13.33 11.24
C GLN A 158 -15.79 12.62 11.26
N GLY A 159 -15.83 11.42 11.86
CA GLY A 159 -17.04 10.61 11.97
C GLY A 159 -17.36 9.83 10.70
N ILE A 160 -16.43 9.72 9.77
CA ILE A 160 -16.49 8.84 8.61
C ILE A 160 -15.55 7.66 8.83
N ASN A 161 -16.02 6.47 8.54
CA ASN A 161 -15.27 5.24 8.59
C ASN A 161 -15.21 4.48 7.25
N SER A 162 -16.03 4.89 6.27
CA SER A 162 -16.04 4.28 4.94
C SER A 162 -16.36 5.31 3.87
N THR A 163 -15.72 5.17 2.71
CA THR A 163 -15.94 6.03 1.55
C THR A 163 -16.06 5.20 0.28
N LEU A 164 -16.89 5.63 -0.65
CA LEU A 164 -16.98 5.11 -2.01
C LEU A 164 -17.02 6.29 -2.98
N VAL A 165 -16.00 6.42 -3.82
CA VAL A 165 -15.92 7.43 -4.88
C VAL A 165 -15.96 6.72 -6.21
N TYR A 166 -16.81 7.20 -7.14
CA TYR A 166 -16.94 6.61 -8.46
C TYR A 166 -17.09 7.67 -9.54
N GLY A 167 -16.71 7.27 -10.76
CA GLY A 167 -16.80 8.11 -11.95
C GLY A 167 -16.79 7.28 -13.22
N VAL A 168 -16.87 7.93 -14.37
CA VAL A 168 -16.94 7.29 -15.67
C VAL A 168 -15.70 7.64 -16.49
N LYS A 169 -15.07 6.64 -17.10
CA LYS A 169 -14.02 6.82 -18.09
C LYS A 169 -14.28 5.90 -19.28
N ASP A 170 -14.31 6.44 -20.47
CA ASP A 170 -14.52 5.70 -21.73
C ASP A 170 -15.78 4.80 -21.67
N GLY A 171 -16.88 5.32 -21.08
CA GLY A 171 -18.14 4.62 -20.93
C GLY A 171 -18.17 3.51 -19.86
N THR A 172 -17.07 3.33 -19.11
CA THR A 172 -16.97 2.35 -18.02
C THR A 172 -16.98 3.08 -16.68
N ILE A 173 -17.76 2.54 -15.72
CA ILE A 173 -17.77 3.04 -14.34
C ILE A 173 -16.58 2.44 -13.60
N TYR A 174 -15.78 3.30 -12.98
CA TYR A 174 -14.74 2.95 -12.04
C TYR A 174 -15.12 3.44 -10.65
N ALA A 175 -14.80 2.66 -9.65
CA ALA A 175 -15.05 3.01 -8.26
C ALA A 175 -13.84 2.68 -7.40
N SER A 176 -13.62 3.47 -6.35
CA SER A 176 -12.65 3.20 -5.31
C SER A 176 -13.30 3.36 -3.94
N ALA A 177 -13.10 2.38 -3.08
CA ALA A 177 -13.59 2.38 -1.71
C ALA A 177 -12.45 2.32 -0.70
N ARG A 178 -12.66 2.96 0.44
CA ARG A 178 -11.74 2.95 1.59
C ARG A 178 -12.52 2.76 2.87
N ALA A 179 -11.92 2.07 3.83
CA ALA A 179 -12.46 1.93 5.18
C ALA A 179 -11.37 2.07 6.25
N ARG A 180 -11.77 2.45 7.44
CA ARG A 180 -10.90 2.58 8.61
C ARG A 180 -11.66 2.20 9.87
N GLY A 181 -11.09 1.28 10.67
CA GLY A 181 -11.66 0.91 11.96
C GLY A 181 -13.03 0.23 11.86
N THR A 182 -13.27 -0.55 10.81
CA THR A 182 -14.45 -1.39 10.62
C THR A 182 -14.04 -2.87 10.56
N GLU A 183 -14.96 -3.76 10.89
CA GLU A 183 -14.81 -5.21 10.70
C GLU A 183 -15.29 -5.66 9.30
N ILE A 184 -15.66 -4.70 8.45
CA ILE A 184 -16.20 -4.97 7.10
C ILE A 184 -15.04 -5.18 6.13
N ASP A 185 -15.06 -6.29 5.39
CA ASP A 185 -14.20 -6.52 4.25
C ASP A 185 -14.78 -5.83 3.00
N LEU A 186 -14.18 -4.71 2.60
CA LEU A 186 -14.64 -3.95 1.42
C LEU A 186 -14.57 -4.76 0.14
N GLY A 187 -13.53 -5.59 -0.02
CA GLY A 187 -13.38 -6.44 -1.20
C GLY A 187 -14.52 -7.44 -1.33
N GLU A 188 -15.00 -8.03 -0.22
CA GLU A 188 -16.18 -8.90 -0.20
C GLU A 188 -17.45 -8.13 -0.49
N VAL A 189 -17.69 -7.00 0.19
CA VAL A 189 -18.89 -6.17 0.00
C VAL A 189 -19.03 -5.71 -1.44
N LEU A 190 -17.95 -5.19 -2.05
CA LEU A 190 -18.01 -4.73 -3.45
C LEU A 190 -18.18 -5.89 -4.42
N ARG A 191 -17.61 -7.05 -4.14
CA ARG A 191 -17.80 -8.26 -4.96
C ARG A 191 -19.25 -8.75 -4.90
N GLU A 192 -19.86 -8.75 -3.73
CA GLU A 192 -21.27 -9.09 -3.56
C GLU A 192 -22.18 -8.08 -4.28
N ALA A 193 -21.90 -6.79 -4.12
CA ALA A 193 -22.74 -5.73 -4.69
C ALA A 193 -22.62 -5.62 -6.21
N PHE A 194 -21.44 -5.78 -6.78
CA PHE A 194 -21.14 -5.44 -8.19
C PHE A 194 -20.59 -6.59 -9.02
N GLY A 195 -20.24 -7.74 -8.44
CA GLY A 195 -19.60 -8.84 -9.13
C GLY A 195 -20.43 -9.48 -10.25
N GLN A 196 -21.74 -9.24 -10.31
CA GLN A 196 -22.62 -9.70 -11.40
C GLN A 196 -22.61 -8.76 -12.63
N ILE A 197 -22.20 -7.50 -12.45
CA ILE A 197 -22.24 -6.47 -13.50
C ILE A 197 -20.84 -5.94 -13.84
N GLY A 198 -19.81 -6.34 -13.11
CA GLY A 198 -18.44 -5.90 -13.32
C GLY A 198 -17.44 -6.74 -12.53
N SER A 199 -16.16 -6.32 -12.56
CA SER A 199 -15.13 -6.89 -11.70
C SER A 199 -14.98 -6.03 -10.45
N ALA A 200 -14.98 -6.66 -9.29
CA ALA A 200 -14.74 -6.02 -8.01
C ALA A 200 -13.79 -6.88 -7.17
N GLY A 201 -12.94 -6.25 -6.38
CA GLY A 201 -11.99 -6.92 -5.51
C GLY A 201 -11.12 -5.91 -4.78
N GLY A 202 -10.32 -6.40 -3.85
CA GLY A 202 -9.45 -5.57 -3.01
C GLY A 202 -9.15 -6.26 -1.69
N HIS A 203 -8.65 -5.48 -0.76
CA HIS A 203 -8.37 -5.87 0.62
C HIS A 203 -9.53 -5.44 1.55
N ALA A 204 -9.43 -5.80 2.83
CA ALA A 204 -10.48 -5.48 3.80
C ALA A 204 -10.71 -3.95 3.95
N ASP A 205 -9.67 -3.15 3.83
CA ASP A 205 -9.72 -1.69 4.04
C ASP A 205 -9.65 -0.85 2.75
N MET A 206 -9.45 -1.50 1.58
CA MET A 206 -9.42 -0.83 0.27
C MET A 206 -9.82 -1.76 -0.90
N ALA A 207 -10.60 -1.20 -1.80
CA ALA A 207 -11.04 -1.86 -3.01
C ALA A 207 -11.40 -0.84 -4.12
#